data_c0b1f1b02e4951d45e45adf3459e0f12
#
_entry.id   c0b1f1b02e4951d45e45adf3459e0f12
#
_cell.length_a   1.000
_cell.length_b   1.000
_cell.length_c   1.000
_cell.angle_alpha   90.00
_cell.angle_beta   90.00
_cell.angle_gamma   90.00
#
_symmetry.space_group_name_H-M   'P 1'
#
loop_
_entity.id
_entity.type
_entity.pdbx_description
1 polymer ?
#
loop_
_entity_poly.entity_id
_entity_poly.type
_entity_poly.pdbx_seq_one_letter_code
_entity_poly.pdbx_strand_id
1 'polypeptide(L)'
;MGSEMCIRDRAYTDFQITMNGEGASTDLISRSVARGNSYQAYRSKIIGNAPCAGHSECDAIIADHGRVDAAPELSANHGDAALIHEAAIGKIAGEQIMKLRTLGLTEEEAEEKIVEGFLS
;
A
#
# COMPACT_ATOMS: atom_id res chain seq x y z
N MET A 1 -2.94 -8.19 -9.10
CA MET A 1 -3.89 -8.31 -8.79
C MET A 1 -4.46 -7.27 -8.17
N GLY A 2 -5.12 -6.79 -8.36
CA GLY A 2 -5.58 -5.73 -7.93
C GLY A 2 -6.48 -5.83 -6.96
N SER A 3 -6.58 -5.16 -6.19
CA SER A 3 -7.29 -5.45 -5.29
C SER A 3 -8.06 -4.41 -4.99
N GLU A 4 -8.98 -4.30 -4.99
CA GLU A 4 -9.68 -3.42 -4.84
C GLU A 4 -10.28 -3.16 -3.85
N MET A 5 -10.30 -2.74 -3.19
CA MET A 5 -10.64 -2.40 -2.24
C MET A 5 -11.66 -1.62 -2.09
N CYS A 6 -12.50 -1.72 -1.98
CA CYS A 6 -13.40 -1.09 -2.01
C CYS A 6 -14.04 -0.74 -1.12
N ILE A 7 -13.93 -0.54 -0.36
CA ILE A 7 -14.60 0.00 0.09
C ILE A 7 -15.55 0.06 0.95
N ARG A 8 -15.82 -0.64 1.64
CA ARG A 8 -16.63 -0.65 2.55
C ARG A 8 -16.15 -0.12 3.77
N ASP A 9 -16.65 -0.29 4.89
CA ASP A 9 -16.20 0.25 6.15
C ASP A 9 -14.90 -0.37 6.60
N ARG A 10 -14.67 -1.61 6.24
CA ARG A 10 -13.47 -2.33 6.67
C ARG A 10 -12.95 -3.26 5.60
N ALA A 11 -11.63 -3.32 5.47
CA ALA A 11 -10.97 -4.25 4.58
C ALA A 11 -9.72 -4.80 5.27
N TYR A 12 -9.54 -6.12 5.19
CA TYR A 12 -8.37 -6.77 5.77
C TYR A 12 -7.65 -7.55 4.69
N THR A 13 -6.34 -7.37 4.61
CA THR A 13 -5.51 -8.06 3.62
C THR A 13 -4.36 -8.73 4.35
N ASP A 14 -4.11 -10.00 4.05
CA ASP A 14 -3.07 -10.77 4.67
C ASP A 14 -2.36 -11.60 3.61
N PHE A 15 -1.07 -11.35 3.40
CA PHE A 15 -0.26 -12.08 2.45
C PHE A 15 0.94 -12.70 3.13
N GLN A 16 1.29 -13.92 2.72
CA GLN A 16 2.51 -14.55 3.17
C GLN A 16 3.21 -15.18 1.97
N ILE A 17 4.49 -14.90 1.80
CA ILE A 17 5.30 -15.47 0.73
C ILE A 17 6.52 -16.14 1.37
N THR A 18 6.74 -17.39 1.02
CA THR A 18 7.89 -18.15 1.50
C THR A 18 8.79 -18.48 0.31
N MET A 19 10.05 -18.11 0.38
CA MET A 19 11.03 -18.39 -0.65
C MET A 19 12.00 -19.44 -0.17
N ASN A 20 11.90 -20.64 -0.73
CA ASN A 20 12.73 -21.77 -0.36
C ASN A 20 13.78 -22.12 -1.43
N GLY A 21 13.71 -21.51 -2.59
CA GLY A 21 14.61 -21.82 -3.70
C GLY A 21 15.75 -20.82 -3.82
N GLU A 22 16.95 -21.31 -4.13
CA GLU A 22 18.07 -20.43 -4.37
C GLU A 22 17.78 -19.56 -5.59
N GLY A 23 18.02 -18.28 -5.49
CA GLY A 23 17.77 -17.34 -6.59
C GLY A 23 16.32 -16.89 -6.70
N ALA A 24 15.45 -17.30 -5.78
CA ALA A 24 14.05 -16.86 -5.82
C ALA A 24 13.96 -15.37 -5.53
N SER A 25 13.01 -14.71 -6.16
CA SER A 25 12.77 -13.30 -5.90
C SER A 25 11.30 -12.99 -5.88
N THR A 26 10.91 -11.99 -5.12
CA THR A 26 9.52 -11.55 -5.07
C THR A 26 9.46 -10.04 -4.92
N ASP A 27 8.42 -9.45 -5.49
CA ASP A 27 8.18 -8.02 -5.39
C ASP A 27 6.68 -7.88 -5.10
N LEU A 28 6.36 -7.47 -3.89
CA LEU A 28 4.99 -7.37 -3.44
C LEU A 28 4.65 -5.91 -3.23
N ILE A 29 3.78 -5.37 -4.07
CA ILE A 29 3.40 -3.97 -4.01
C ILE A 29 1.91 -3.84 -3.74
N SER A 30 1.57 -3.06 -2.73
CA SER A 30 0.18 -2.77 -2.38
C SER A 30 -0.05 -1.28 -2.44
N ARG A 31 -1.12 -0.86 -3.10
CA ARG A 31 -1.58 0.53 -3.10
C ARG A 31 -3.03 0.56 -2.69
N SER A 32 -3.36 1.43 -1.76
CA SER A 32 -4.71 1.51 -1.26
C SER A 32 -5.14 2.93 -0.96
N VAL A 33 -6.44 3.14 -0.93
CA VAL A 33 -7.03 4.43 -0.61
C VAL A 33 -8.08 4.21 0.46
N ALA A 34 -7.97 4.94 1.56
CA ALA A 34 -8.95 4.90 2.63
C ALA A 34 -9.70 6.22 2.67
N ARG A 35 -11.01 6.19 2.43
CA ARG A 35 -11.86 7.37 2.38
C ARG A 35 -12.99 7.28 3.39
N GLY A 36 -13.62 8.40 3.68
CA GLY A 36 -14.75 8.46 4.59
C GLY A 36 -14.37 7.98 5.97
N ASN A 37 -15.10 7.01 6.49
CA ASN A 37 -14.80 6.41 7.78
C ASN A 37 -14.27 4.99 7.61
N SER A 38 -13.63 4.69 6.49
CA SER A 38 -13.15 3.35 6.22
C SER A 38 -11.90 3.01 7.02
N TYR A 39 -11.71 1.73 7.25
CA TYR A 39 -10.54 1.21 7.93
C TYR A 39 -9.95 0.08 7.09
N GLN A 40 -8.64 0.13 6.87
CA GLN A 40 -7.94 -0.92 6.15
C GLN A 40 -6.79 -1.42 7.00
N ALA A 41 -6.69 -2.71 7.12
CA ALA A 41 -5.56 -3.36 7.78
C ALA A 41 -4.83 -4.22 6.75
N TYR A 42 -3.53 -4.00 6.62
CA TYR A 42 -2.70 -4.72 5.68
C TYR A 42 -1.61 -5.44 6.46
N ARG A 43 -1.52 -6.74 6.26
CA ARG A 43 -0.49 -7.54 6.88
C ARG A 43 0.23 -8.32 5.81
N SER A 44 1.55 -8.27 5.82
CA SER A 44 2.35 -9.04 4.88
C SER A 44 3.50 -9.71 5.61
N LYS A 45 3.90 -10.87 5.12
CA LYS A 45 5.06 -11.57 5.65
C LYS A 45 5.84 -12.18 4.51
N ILE A 46 7.14 -11.90 4.47
CA ILE A 46 8.04 -12.52 3.51
C ILE A 46 9.06 -13.33 4.30
N ILE A 47 9.19 -14.60 3.96
CA ILE A 47 10.11 -15.52 4.60
C ILE A 47 11.14 -15.95 3.58
N GLY A 48 12.41 -15.72 3.83
CA GLY A 48 13.51 -16.15 2.97
C GLY A 48 14.32 -17.24 3.63
N ASN A 49 14.21 -18.47 3.14
CA ASN A 49 14.91 -19.61 3.70
C ASN A 49 16.12 -20.05 2.87
N ALA A 50 16.45 -19.33 1.82
CA ALA A 50 17.55 -19.63 0.91
C ALA A 50 18.14 -18.31 0.41
N PRO A 51 19.25 -18.34 -0.35
CA PRO A 51 19.71 -17.11 -1.02
C PRO A 51 18.62 -16.60 -1.95
N CYS A 52 18.04 -15.45 -1.63
CA CYS A 52 16.88 -14.93 -2.32
C CYS A 52 16.77 -13.42 -2.14
N ALA A 53 15.87 -12.80 -2.87
CA ALA A 53 15.62 -11.37 -2.74
C ALA A 53 14.12 -11.12 -2.64
N GLY A 54 13.72 -10.31 -1.69
CA GLY A 54 12.32 -9.95 -1.51
C GLY A 54 12.16 -8.47 -1.24
N HIS A 55 11.19 -7.86 -1.89
CA HIS A 55 10.84 -6.46 -1.69
C HIS A 55 9.34 -6.37 -1.46
N SER A 56 8.97 -5.64 -0.44
CA SER A 56 7.57 -5.38 -0.13
C SER A 56 7.36 -3.88 -0.01
N GLU A 57 6.32 -3.38 -0.65
CA GLU A 57 6.01 -1.97 -0.59
C GLU A 57 4.52 -1.81 -0.30
N CYS A 58 4.18 -0.96 0.65
CA CYS A 58 2.80 -0.66 1.00
C CYS A 58 2.61 0.85 0.92
N ASP A 59 1.85 1.30 -0.06
CA ASP A 59 1.56 2.70 -0.24
C ASP A 59 0.07 2.94 -0.03
N ALA A 60 -0.28 3.94 0.74
CA ALA A 60 -1.68 4.25 1.03
C ALA A 60 -1.91 5.76 1.07
N ILE A 61 -3.08 6.16 0.57
CA ILE A 61 -3.52 7.53 0.68
C ILE A 61 -4.76 7.54 1.54
N ILE A 62 -4.82 8.46 2.48
CA ILE A 62 -5.94 8.61 3.38
C ILE A 62 -6.66 9.92 3.07
N ALA A 63 -7.98 9.84 2.95
CA ALA A 63 -8.83 11.00 2.79
C ALA A 63 -9.89 10.99 3.89
N ASP A 64 -10.39 12.15 4.26
CA ASP A 64 -11.41 12.31 5.30
C ASP A 64 -10.97 11.70 6.64
N HIS A 65 -11.72 10.73 7.15
CA HIS A 65 -11.42 10.08 8.41
C HIS A 65 -10.97 8.63 8.20
N GLY A 66 -10.45 8.33 7.01
CA GLY A 66 -9.94 6.99 6.72
C GLY A 66 -8.76 6.62 7.61
N ARG A 67 -8.57 5.33 7.80
CA ARG A 67 -7.49 4.83 8.63
C ARG A 67 -6.87 3.60 8.01
N VAL A 68 -5.55 3.52 8.04
CA VAL A 68 -4.80 2.39 7.50
C VAL A 68 -3.79 1.92 8.54
N ASP A 69 -3.82 0.64 8.84
CA ASP A 69 -2.80 0.02 9.68
C ASP A 69 -2.03 -0.98 8.83
N ALA A 70 -0.72 -0.86 8.77
CA ALA A 70 0.13 -1.76 8.01
C ALA A 70 1.09 -2.47 8.97
N ALA A 71 1.15 -3.79 8.84
CA ALA A 71 2.01 -4.60 9.68
C ALA A 71 2.85 -5.55 8.83
N PRO A 72 3.96 -5.07 8.27
CA PRO A 72 4.84 -5.91 7.48
C PRO A 72 5.77 -6.72 8.38
N GLU A 73 6.12 -7.93 7.94
CA GLU A 73 7.08 -8.75 8.62
C GLU A 73 8.06 -9.33 7.61
N LEU A 74 9.33 -9.37 7.98
CA LEU A 74 10.38 -9.97 7.17
C LEU A 74 11.12 -10.99 8.05
N SER A 75 11.30 -12.20 7.52
CA SER A 75 12.02 -13.24 8.22
C SER A 75 13.11 -13.79 7.33
N ALA A 76 14.33 -13.30 7.50
CA ALA A 76 15.48 -13.75 6.74
C ALA A 76 16.15 -14.89 7.51
N ASN A 77 15.88 -16.11 7.09
CA ASN A 77 16.41 -17.31 7.75
C ASN A 77 17.68 -17.84 7.10
N HIS A 78 18.23 -17.13 6.14
CA HIS A 78 19.48 -17.47 5.47
C HIS A 78 20.34 -16.21 5.38
N GLY A 79 21.63 -16.34 5.55
CA GLY A 79 22.54 -15.19 5.54
C GLY A 79 22.54 -14.39 4.23
N ASP A 80 22.19 -15.05 3.11
CA ASP A 80 22.13 -14.40 1.82
C ASP A 80 20.70 -14.09 1.38
N ALA A 81 19.76 -14.08 2.30
CA ALA A 81 18.40 -13.61 2.01
C ALA A 81 18.35 -12.10 2.17
N ALA A 82 18.04 -11.40 1.11
CA ALA A 82 17.95 -9.94 1.11
C ALA A 82 16.49 -9.52 1.06
N LEU A 83 15.96 -9.10 2.19
CA LEU A 83 14.55 -8.73 2.29
C LEU A 83 14.45 -7.26 2.68
N ILE A 84 13.60 -6.52 1.95
CA ILE A 84 13.42 -5.09 2.17
C ILE A 84 11.94 -4.78 2.22
N HIS A 85 11.55 -3.88 3.10
CA HIS A 85 10.19 -3.37 3.15
C HIS A 85 10.20 -1.83 3.12
N GLU A 86 9.25 -1.26 2.38
CA GLU A 86 9.06 0.17 2.30
C GLU A 86 7.59 0.49 2.51
N ALA A 87 7.29 1.60 3.12
CA ALA A 87 5.93 2.04 3.32
C ALA A 87 5.82 3.55 3.17
N ALA A 88 4.78 4.00 2.51
CA ALA A 88 4.47 5.40 2.40
C ALA A 88 2.97 5.58 2.63
N ILE A 89 2.60 6.14 3.76
CA ILE A 89 1.21 6.37 4.11
C ILE A 89 1.04 7.88 4.33
N GLY A 90 0.16 8.50 3.58
CA GLY A 90 -0.04 9.92 3.68
C GLY A 90 -1.48 10.34 3.46
N LYS A 91 -1.76 11.59 3.80
CA LYS A 91 -3.08 12.16 3.59
C LYS A 91 -3.07 13.05 2.37
N ILE A 92 -4.22 13.18 1.71
CA ILE A 92 -4.36 14.11 0.62
C ILE A 92 -4.22 15.51 1.18
N ALA A 93 -3.26 16.27 0.64
CA ALA A 93 -3.00 17.61 1.13
C ALA A 93 -4.04 18.62 0.63
N GLY A 94 -4.47 19.49 1.53
CA GLY A 94 -5.39 20.56 1.18
C GLY A 94 -4.88 21.44 0.05
N GLU A 95 -3.57 21.65 -0.03
CA GLU A 95 -2.98 22.42 -1.11
C GLU A 95 -3.18 21.81 -2.48
N GLN A 96 -3.12 20.50 -2.58
CA GLN A 96 -3.34 19.80 -3.84
C GLN A 96 -4.78 19.98 -4.30
N ILE A 97 -5.73 19.86 -3.37
CA ILE A 97 -7.15 20.08 -3.65
C ILE A 97 -7.36 21.51 -4.12
N MET A 98 -6.78 22.47 -3.41
CA MET A 98 -6.94 23.87 -3.73
C MET A 98 -6.40 24.21 -5.11
N LYS A 99 -5.25 23.67 -5.48
CA LYS A 99 -4.69 23.90 -6.80
C LYS A 99 -5.60 23.40 -7.90
N LEU A 100 -6.16 22.22 -7.74
CA LEU A 100 -7.06 21.66 -8.75
C LEU A 100 -8.37 22.42 -8.82
N ARG A 101 -8.85 22.95 -7.71
CA ARG A 101 -10.05 23.76 -7.71
C ARG A 101 -9.84 25.08 -8.45
N THR A 102 -8.65 25.63 -8.43
CA THR A 102 -8.37 26.85 -9.20
C THR A 102 -8.43 26.60 -10.70
N LEU A 103 -8.34 25.36 -11.13
CA LEU A 103 -8.46 24.97 -12.53
C LEU A 103 -9.91 24.64 -12.89
N GLY A 104 -10.86 24.88 -12.01
CA GLY A 104 -12.27 24.68 -12.29
C GLY A 104 -12.88 23.38 -11.82
N LEU A 105 -12.10 22.56 -11.07
CA LEU A 105 -12.63 21.31 -10.56
C LEU A 105 -13.34 21.53 -9.24
N THR A 106 -14.36 20.71 -8.97
CA THR A 106 -14.97 20.69 -7.64
C THR A 106 -14.02 19.97 -6.68
N GLU A 107 -14.30 20.05 -5.40
CA GLU A 107 -13.50 19.34 -4.40
C GLU A 107 -13.52 17.83 -4.66
N GLU A 108 -14.69 17.28 -4.98
CA GLU A 108 -14.81 15.85 -5.28
C GLU A 108 -14.04 15.46 -6.53
N GLU A 109 -14.10 16.28 -7.57
CA GLU A 109 -13.35 16.03 -8.80
C GLU A 109 -11.84 16.11 -8.56
N ALA A 110 -11.40 17.05 -7.73
CA ALA A 110 -10.00 17.20 -7.40
C ALA A 110 -9.50 15.97 -6.64
N GLU A 111 -10.25 15.48 -5.67
CA GLU A 111 -9.90 14.29 -4.91
C GLU A 111 -9.81 13.06 -5.82
N GLU A 112 -10.78 12.90 -6.73
CA GLU A 112 -10.76 11.80 -7.69
C GLU A 112 -9.51 11.83 -8.58
N LYS A 113 -9.10 13.00 -9.01
CA LYS A 113 -7.89 13.12 -9.83
C LYS A 113 -6.64 12.69 -9.08
N ILE A 114 -6.54 13.06 -7.82
CA ILE A 114 -5.40 12.69 -6.99
C ILE A 114 -5.39 11.18 -6.79
N VAL A 115 -6.54 10.59 -6.51
CA VAL A 115 -6.66 9.15 -6.30
C VAL A 115 -6.32 8.38 -7.57
N GLU A 116 -6.83 8.81 -8.73
CA GLU A 116 -6.51 8.17 -10.00
C GLU A 116 -5.01 8.18 -10.28
N GLY A 117 -4.37 9.31 -10.04
CA GLY A 117 -2.93 9.42 -10.23
C GLY A 117 -2.14 8.51 -9.31
N PHE A 118 -2.60 8.36 -8.09
CA PHE A 118 -1.94 7.49 -7.12
C PHE A 118 -2.08 6.01 -7.50
N LEU A 119 -3.24 5.60 -7.97
CA LEU A 119 -3.51 4.20 -8.30
C LEU A 119 -2.97 3.76 -9.67
N SER A 120 -2.60 4.68 -10.52
CA SER A 120 -2.14 4.34 -11.86
C SER A 120 -0.68 3.94 -11.94
#